data_545982662d3219d4e0443a751218024c
#
_entry.id   545982662d3219d4e0443a751218024c
#
_cell.length_a   1.000
_cell.length_b   1.000
_cell.length_c   1.000
_cell.angle_alpha   90.00
_cell.angle_beta   90.00
_cell.angle_gamma   90.00
#
_symmetry.space_group_name_H-M   'P 1'
#
loop_
_entity.id
_entity.type
_entity.pdbx_description
1 polymer ?
#
loop_
_entity_poly.entity_id
_entity_poly.type
_entity_poly.pdbx_seq_one_letter_code
_entity_poly.pdbx_strand_id
1 'polypeptide(L)'
;MLWEAQSRFDRLGMPMHGFLSDADIAVRFQDAAYTGEPFAVPAYPYRTPTGLQTYWRVSLFPVPARLGDPFDVLLTAIDVTAEHSAEVSRQRRRGDLAAAEGLIQRTILSTLDADEILQRSLVEATEAYGADWGWIALRELDSWVFRNVHGWPAEVIGRSFREGELSLPRLAAEANGVVVAPSPSLVGDRERELMARHDIGAFLLVPLYGRGEVRGVMGFCWNDPEPLDDAHRDLGEKLSLATTLALENARAYGHERRIAKALQSAFFALPPRVPGVEFAHLYHSATAGAQVGGDFFDVMEVSPGRVGMAIGDVSGHGVGVSTFAMLVRSSMHVNALQAPSPHRVLSATNDVVLRSIFGGYASAFFGLLDTSDGSLAYCSAGHPEPVLVSERARPRLLTAHELVLGVQPDVAYADHAVSLDADDTLLLYTDGLVEACDSKGRRFGPERLLASVERSAELSLERMPESVFLDAFSFAGGELADDVAILAVRRRCEGDAPRQERLAIDAA
;
A
#
# COMPACT_ATOMS: atom_id res chain seq x y z
N MET A 1 -47.22 31.25 52.94
CA MET A 1 -45.96 30.47 52.87
C MET A 1 -45.18 30.70 51.57
N LEU A 2 -45.75 30.52 50.37
CA LEU A 2 -45.08 30.83 49.10
C LEU A 2 -44.61 32.30 49.01
N TRP A 3 -45.32 33.23 49.56
CA TRP A 3 -45.01 34.66 49.51
C TRP A 3 -43.83 35.07 50.43
N GLU A 4 -43.68 34.45 51.60
CA GLU A 4 -42.52 34.70 52.48
C GLU A 4 -41.18 34.08 51.93
N ALA A 5 -41.26 32.93 51.31
CA ALA A 5 -40.15 32.34 50.60
C ALA A 5 -39.70 33.26 49.48
N GLN A 6 -40.61 33.79 48.67
CA GLN A 6 -40.32 34.65 47.52
C GLN A 6 -39.57 35.94 47.93
N SER A 7 -40.01 36.61 49.05
CA SER A 7 -39.29 37.81 49.48
C SER A 7 -37.93 37.63 50.08
N ARG A 8 -37.60 36.42 50.50
CA ARG A 8 -36.28 36.06 51.02
C ARG A 8 -35.28 35.68 49.91
N PHE A 9 -35.76 35.11 48.83
CA PHE A 9 -34.92 34.69 47.69
C PHE A 9 -34.68 35.84 46.71
N ASP A 10 -35.59 36.79 46.55
CA ASP A 10 -35.37 38.01 45.77
C ASP A 10 -34.16 38.83 46.29
N ARG A 11 -33.90 38.74 47.61
CA ARG A 11 -32.72 39.38 48.24
C ARG A 11 -31.40 38.65 47.92
N LEU A 12 -31.43 37.38 47.48
CA LEU A 12 -30.25 36.56 47.11
C LEU A 12 -30.00 36.57 45.60
N GLY A 13 -30.80 37.32 44.81
CA GLY A 13 -30.65 37.41 43.36
C GLY A 13 -31.08 36.14 42.60
N MET A 14 -31.83 35.25 43.27
CA MET A 14 -32.31 34.00 42.65
C MET A 14 -33.62 34.21 41.90
N PRO A 15 -33.77 33.68 40.68
CA PRO A 15 -34.99 33.83 39.87
C PRO A 15 -36.09 32.85 40.30
N MET A 16 -36.57 32.92 41.56
CA MET A 16 -37.59 32.00 42.08
C MET A 16 -38.93 32.03 41.32
N HIS A 17 -39.32 33.18 40.80
CA HIS A 17 -40.51 33.28 39.92
C HIS A 17 -40.46 32.34 38.72
N GLY A 18 -39.30 32.15 38.12
CA GLY A 18 -39.11 31.27 36.97
C GLY A 18 -39.28 29.80 37.33
N PHE A 19 -38.74 29.35 38.46
CA PHE A 19 -38.88 27.97 38.92
C PHE A 19 -40.29 27.61 39.37
N LEU A 20 -40.93 28.49 40.09
CA LEU A 20 -42.30 28.26 40.63
C LEU A 20 -43.39 28.48 39.57
N SER A 21 -43.13 29.18 38.51
CA SER A 21 -44.04 29.35 37.39
C SER A 21 -43.93 28.21 36.35
N ASP A 22 -42.89 27.38 36.44
CA ASP A 22 -42.79 26.18 35.64
C ASP A 22 -43.74 25.11 36.14
N ALA A 23 -44.64 24.64 35.27
CA ALA A 23 -45.70 23.71 35.63
C ALA A 23 -45.15 22.37 36.18
N ASP A 24 -44.01 21.90 35.68
CA ASP A 24 -43.38 20.63 36.08
C ASP A 24 -42.79 20.74 37.50
N ILE A 25 -42.08 21.80 37.83
CA ILE A 25 -41.54 22.05 39.18
C ILE A 25 -42.68 22.32 40.18
N ALA A 26 -43.71 23.05 39.78
CA ALA A 26 -44.86 23.31 40.64
C ALA A 26 -45.60 22.02 41.03
N VAL A 27 -45.79 21.11 40.09
CA VAL A 27 -46.40 19.79 40.35
C VAL A 27 -45.51 18.97 41.29
N ARG A 28 -44.21 18.92 41.03
CA ARG A 28 -43.24 18.18 41.88
C ARG A 28 -43.16 18.75 43.30
N PHE A 29 -43.31 20.07 43.43
CA PHE A 29 -43.35 20.70 44.73
C PHE A 29 -44.62 20.29 45.51
N GLN A 30 -45.79 20.25 44.85
CA GLN A 30 -47.01 19.75 45.42
C GLN A 30 -46.91 18.27 45.80
N ASP A 31 -46.39 17.45 44.92
CA ASP A 31 -46.19 16.02 45.18
C ASP A 31 -45.31 15.81 46.44
N ALA A 32 -44.17 16.49 46.54
CA ALA A 32 -43.28 16.40 47.69
C ALA A 32 -43.96 16.85 48.97
N ALA A 33 -44.81 17.88 48.90
CA ALA A 33 -45.61 18.39 50.06
C ALA A 33 -46.67 17.40 50.54
N TYR A 34 -47.28 16.63 49.65
CA TYR A 34 -48.35 15.67 50.01
C TYR A 34 -47.82 14.25 50.28
N THR A 35 -46.81 13.80 49.54
CA THR A 35 -46.30 12.42 49.68
C THR A 35 -45.21 12.30 50.73
N GLY A 36 -44.49 13.37 51.00
CA GLY A 36 -43.34 13.36 51.88
C GLY A 36 -42.09 12.73 51.18
N GLU A 37 -42.08 12.57 49.84
CA GLU A 37 -40.95 12.04 49.09
C GLU A 37 -40.05 13.18 48.55
N PRO A 38 -38.71 13.07 48.68
CA PRO A 38 -37.77 14.05 48.15
C PRO A 38 -37.68 13.93 46.64
N PHE A 39 -37.44 15.06 45.97
CA PHE A 39 -37.22 15.11 44.53
C PHE A 39 -35.96 15.93 44.19
N ALA A 40 -35.18 15.49 43.20
CA ALA A 40 -34.00 16.23 42.76
C ALA A 40 -33.81 16.15 41.25
N VAL A 41 -33.48 17.29 40.64
CA VAL A 41 -33.06 17.40 39.25
C VAL A 41 -31.62 17.93 39.23
N PRO A 42 -30.66 17.18 38.69
CA PRO A 42 -29.26 17.56 38.73
C PRO A 42 -28.90 18.77 37.85
N ALA A 43 -29.65 19.00 36.75
CA ALA A 43 -29.43 20.14 35.84
C ALA A 43 -30.75 20.55 35.19
N TYR A 44 -31.54 21.35 35.92
CA TYR A 44 -32.80 21.90 35.42
C TYR A 44 -32.51 23.08 34.48
N PRO A 45 -32.97 23.07 33.22
CA PRO A 45 -32.78 24.18 32.30
C PRO A 45 -33.66 25.36 32.63
N TYR A 46 -33.08 26.52 32.81
CA TYR A 46 -33.82 27.77 33.06
C TYR A 46 -33.34 28.85 32.08
N ARG A 47 -34.32 29.54 31.46
CA ARG A 47 -34.02 30.69 30.58
C ARG A 47 -34.29 31.97 31.36
N THR A 48 -33.25 32.75 31.56
CA THR A 48 -33.34 34.06 32.24
C THR A 48 -34.23 35.03 31.44
N PRO A 49 -34.78 36.09 32.08
CA PRO A 49 -35.53 37.13 31.39
C PRO A 49 -34.75 37.84 30.28
N THR A 50 -33.40 37.80 30.34
CA THR A 50 -32.52 38.34 29.32
C THR A 50 -32.27 37.37 28.18
N GLY A 51 -32.86 36.15 28.21
CA GLY A 51 -32.75 35.12 27.19
C GLY A 51 -31.56 34.17 27.36
N LEU A 52 -30.75 34.33 28.42
CA LEU A 52 -29.62 33.45 28.70
C LEU A 52 -30.11 32.10 29.22
N GLN A 53 -29.59 30.99 28.67
CA GLN A 53 -29.84 29.64 29.17
C GLN A 53 -28.90 29.35 30.33
N THR A 54 -29.47 28.97 31.49
CA THR A 54 -28.73 28.53 32.69
C THR A 54 -29.22 27.18 33.15
N TYR A 55 -28.44 26.48 33.95
CA TYR A 55 -28.78 25.16 34.47
C TYR A 55 -28.64 25.17 35.97
N TRP A 56 -29.65 24.63 36.67
CA TRP A 56 -29.74 24.66 38.13
C TRP A 56 -29.93 23.25 38.68
N ARG A 57 -29.16 22.90 39.71
CA ARG A 57 -29.47 21.72 40.53
C ARG A 57 -30.57 22.07 41.49
N VAL A 58 -31.75 21.51 41.28
CA VAL A 58 -32.93 21.76 42.10
C VAL A 58 -33.22 20.53 42.95
N SER A 59 -33.35 20.70 44.25
CA SER A 59 -33.72 19.63 45.14
C SER A 59 -34.86 20.10 46.09
N LEU A 60 -35.86 19.24 46.25
CA LEU A 60 -37.02 19.45 47.10
C LEU A 60 -36.98 18.44 48.26
N PHE A 61 -36.93 18.91 49.48
CA PHE A 61 -36.88 18.08 50.67
C PHE A 61 -38.13 18.33 51.49
N PRO A 62 -39.02 17.34 51.68
CA PRO A 62 -40.20 17.48 52.59
C PRO A 62 -39.68 17.53 54.00
N VAL A 63 -40.23 18.48 54.75
CA VAL A 63 -39.97 18.69 56.19
C VAL A 63 -41.26 18.48 56.97
N PRO A 64 -41.25 17.70 58.05
CA PRO A 64 -42.46 17.45 58.83
C PRO A 64 -43.09 18.76 59.32
N ALA A 65 -44.39 18.95 59.00
CA ALA A 65 -45.21 20.02 59.47
C ALA A 65 -46.00 19.60 60.74
N ARG A 66 -46.98 20.42 61.22
CA ARG A 66 -47.82 20.04 62.33
C ARG A 66 -48.71 18.85 61.98
N LEU A 67 -49.09 18.09 62.99
CA LEU A 67 -49.85 16.85 62.82
C LEU A 67 -51.16 17.13 62.05
N GLY A 68 -51.29 16.51 60.84
CA GLY A 68 -52.47 16.66 59.97
C GLY A 68 -52.36 17.66 58.84
N ASP A 69 -51.21 18.41 58.77
CA ASP A 69 -50.93 19.33 57.67
C ASP A 69 -50.02 18.68 56.61
N PRO A 70 -50.06 19.14 55.35
CA PRO A 70 -49.08 18.76 54.36
C PRO A 70 -47.65 19.07 54.83
N PHE A 71 -46.65 18.34 54.31
CA PHE A 71 -45.23 18.62 54.58
C PHE A 71 -44.85 20.03 54.09
N ASP A 72 -44.08 20.73 54.92
CA ASP A 72 -43.32 21.88 54.40
C ASP A 72 -42.26 21.38 53.46
N VAL A 73 -41.93 22.13 52.40
CA VAL A 73 -40.89 21.72 51.40
C VAL A 73 -39.74 22.70 51.43
N LEU A 74 -38.56 22.20 51.74
CA LEU A 74 -37.31 22.95 51.59
C LEU A 74 -36.83 22.80 50.15
N LEU A 75 -36.77 23.91 49.41
CA LEU A 75 -36.18 23.97 48.06
C LEU A 75 -34.72 24.44 48.14
N THR A 76 -33.85 23.71 47.53
CA THR A 76 -32.48 24.19 47.28
C THR A 76 -32.28 24.30 45.76
N ALA A 77 -31.65 25.39 45.31
CA ALA A 77 -31.30 25.62 43.95
C ALA A 77 -29.86 26.12 43.88
N ILE A 78 -29.02 25.42 43.12
CA ILE A 78 -27.58 25.73 42.93
C ILE A 78 -27.35 25.92 41.45
N ASP A 79 -26.74 27.03 41.08
CA ASP A 79 -26.31 27.26 39.70
C ASP A 79 -25.18 26.26 39.33
N VAL A 80 -25.44 25.42 38.37
CA VAL A 80 -24.51 24.41 37.85
C VAL A 80 -24.23 24.64 36.37
N THR A 81 -24.50 25.84 35.86
CA THR A 81 -24.38 26.17 34.43
C THR A 81 -22.98 25.88 33.92
N ALA A 82 -21.94 26.29 34.63
CA ALA A 82 -20.55 26.05 34.25
C ALA A 82 -20.20 24.56 34.28
N GLU A 83 -20.59 23.84 35.36
CA GLU A 83 -20.39 22.38 35.49
C GLU A 83 -21.10 21.60 34.39
N HIS A 84 -22.37 21.92 34.13
CA HIS A 84 -23.20 21.27 33.12
C HIS A 84 -22.67 21.54 31.71
N SER A 85 -22.30 22.78 31.39
CA SER A 85 -21.72 23.13 30.09
C SER A 85 -20.38 22.42 29.84
N ALA A 86 -19.53 22.33 30.86
CA ALA A 86 -18.27 21.59 30.77
C ALA A 86 -18.50 20.08 30.56
N GLU A 87 -19.50 19.49 31.25
CA GLU A 87 -19.83 18.07 31.09
C GLU A 87 -20.42 17.75 29.70
N VAL A 88 -21.33 18.57 29.20
CA VAL A 88 -21.88 18.45 27.83
C VAL A 88 -20.79 18.59 26.80
N SER A 89 -19.85 19.55 26.98
CA SER A 89 -18.72 19.72 26.08
C SER A 89 -17.78 18.50 26.10
N ARG A 90 -17.51 17.94 27.29
CA ARG A 90 -16.72 16.71 27.43
C ARG A 90 -17.37 15.52 26.74
N GLN A 91 -18.70 15.31 26.95
CA GLN A 91 -19.43 14.22 26.30
C GLN A 91 -19.46 14.35 24.78
N ARG A 92 -19.67 15.57 24.26
CA ARG A 92 -19.62 15.83 22.82
C ARG A 92 -18.25 15.53 22.25
N ARG A 93 -17.18 16.03 22.88
CA ARG A 93 -15.80 15.76 22.47
C ARG A 93 -15.48 14.26 22.47
N ARG A 94 -15.90 13.50 23.50
CA ARG A 94 -15.75 12.04 23.52
C ARG A 94 -16.46 11.36 22.35
N GLY A 95 -17.66 11.83 22.00
CA GLY A 95 -18.40 11.34 20.84
C GLY A 95 -17.69 11.61 19.52
N ASP A 96 -17.14 12.82 19.36
CA ASP A 96 -16.39 13.23 18.16
C ASP A 96 -15.10 12.40 18.01
N LEU A 97 -14.34 12.18 19.08
CA LEU A 97 -13.15 11.33 19.08
C LEU A 97 -13.46 9.86 18.75
N ALA A 98 -14.55 9.33 19.30
CA ALA A 98 -14.96 7.95 18.99
C ALA A 98 -15.42 7.77 17.53
N ALA A 99 -16.08 8.78 16.95
CA ALA A 99 -16.45 8.78 15.54
C ALA A 99 -15.23 8.84 14.63
N ALA A 100 -14.23 9.65 14.97
CA ALA A 100 -12.99 9.79 14.24
C ALA A 100 -12.15 8.50 14.23
N GLU A 101 -12.18 7.71 15.29
CA GLU A 101 -11.48 6.42 15.40
C GLU A 101 -11.78 5.50 14.21
N GLY A 102 -13.04 5.30 13.89
CA GLY A 102 -13.46 4.41 12.79
C GLY A 102 -13.06 4.93 11.42
N LEU A 103 -12.95 6.24 11.24
CA LEU A 103 -12.47 6.87 10.01
C LEU A 103 -10.97 6.64 9.85
N ILE A 104 -10.20 6.98 10.87
CA ILE A 104 -8.73 6.82 10.89
C ILE A 104 -8.33 5.37 10.58
N GLN A 105 -8.97 4.39 11.24
CA GLN A 105 -8.67 2.97 10.99
C GLN A 105 -8.91 2.56 9.54
N ARG A 106 -10.03 2.98 8.94
CA ARG A 106 -10.33 2.66 7.53
C ARG A 106 -9.32 3.28 6.59
N THR A 107 -8.92 4.52 6.82
CA THR A 107 -7.98 5.25 5.97
C THR A 107 -6.58 4.66 6.06
N ILE A 108 -6.10 4.35 7.27
CA ILE A 108 -4.79 3.72 7.47
C ILE A 108 -4.70 2.36 6.78
N LEU A 109 -5.77 1.55 6.83
CA LEU A 109 -5.79 0.21 6.25
C LEU A 109 -6.08 0.19 4.74
N SER A 110 -6.31 1.33 4.10
CA SER A 110 -6.65 1.44 2.67
C SER A 110 -5.44 1.38 1.73
N THR A 111 -4.22 1.50 2.24
CA THR A 111 -2.99 1.55 1.45
C THR A 111 -1.90 0.68 2.05
N LEU A 112 -0.95 0.25 1.22
CA LEU A 112 0.27 -0.46 1.62
C LEU A 112 1.53 0.39 1.43
N ASP A 113 1.35 1.67 1.11
CA ASP A 113 2.46 2.63 1.05
C ASP A 113 2.71 3.24 2.42
N ALA A 114 3.93 3.06 2.95
CA ALA A 114 4.27 3.48 4.31
C ALA A 114 4.24 5.01 4.48
N ASP A 115 4.67 5.76 3.47
CA ASP A 115 4.68 7.23 3.53
C ASP A 115 3.24 7.77 3.46
N GLU A 116 2.39 7.16 2.66
CA GLU A 116 0.96 7.48 2.59
C GLU A 116 0.23 7.15 3.89
N ILE A 117 0.52 5.99 4.52
CA ILE A 117 -0.02 5.61 5.83
C ILE A 117 0.33 6.68 6.87
N LEU A 118 1.60 7.07 6.97
CA LEU A 118 2.05 8.08 7.92
C LEU A 118 1.37 9.43 7.68
N GLN A 119 1.35 9.89 6.43
CA GLN A 119 0.75 11.18 6.08
C GLN A 119 -0.74 11.23 6.39
N ARG A 120 -1.50 10.22 6.00
CA ARG A 120 -2.95 10.15 6.26
C ARG A 120 -3.24 10.02 7.76
N SER A 121 -2.51 9.15 8.46
CA SER A 121 -2.65 9.01 9.92
C SER A 121 -2.43 10.33 10.65
N LEU A 122 -1.42 11.10 10.22
CA LEU A 122 -1.11 12.38 10.84
C LEU A 122 -2.22 13.41 10.61
N VAL A 123 -2.64 13.59 9.36
CA VAL A 123 -3.65 14.60 9.00
C VAL A 123 -4.98 14.32 9.71
N GLU A 124 -5.51 13.10 9.56
CA GLU A 124 -6.79 12.72 10.13
C GLU A 124 -6.79 12.76 11.67
N ALA A 125 -5.68 12.31 12.29
CA ALA A 125 -5.56 12.37 13.74
C ALA A 125 -5.43 13.82 14.23
N THR A 126 -4.71 14.70 13.54
CA THR A 126 -4.59 16.12 13.91
C THR A 126 -5.97 16.81 13.88
N GLU A 127 -6.76 16.55 12.84
CA GLU A 127 -8.12 17.06 12.71
C GLU A 127 -9.06 16.48 13.79
N ALA A 128 -8.98 15.16 14.04
CA ALA A 128 -9.80 14.48 15.03
C ALA A 128 -9.55 15.00 16.46
N TYR A 129 -8.28 15.26 16.78
CA TYR A 129 -7.92 15.86 18.07
C TYR A 129 -8.26 17.35 18.17
N GLY A 130 -8.50 18.03 17.04
CA GLY A 130 -8.57 19.48 16.99
C GLY A 130 -7.23 20.14 17.39
N ALA A 131 -6.13 19.46 17.07
CA ALA A 131 -4.80 19.97 17.35
C ALA A 131 -4.38 21.01 16.28
N ASP A 132 -3.62 22.02 16.69
CA ASP A 132 -3.14 23.06 15.78
C ASP A 132 -1.99 22.56 14.92
N TRP A 133 -1.20 21.61 15.44
CA TRP A 133 0.02 21.09 14.84
C TRP A 133 0.14 19.58 15.00
N GLY A 134 0.64 18.93 13.96
CA GLY A 134 0.99 17.52 14.01
C GLY A 134 2.36 17.26 13.36
N TRP A 135 3.08 16.26 13.88
CA TRP A 135 4.35 15.83 13.32
C TRP A 135 4.61 14.34 13.56
N ILE A 136 5.42 13.74 12.69
CA ILE A 136 5.93 12.37 12.87
C ILE A 136 7.44 12.41 12.78
N ALA A 137 8.10 11.84 13.77
CA ALA A 137 9.53 11.57 13.76
C ALA A 137 9.76 10.05 13.79
N LEU A 138 10.64 9.56 12.91
CA LEU A 138 11.05 8.16 12.87
C LEU A 138 12.50 8.03 13.33
N ARG A 139 12.80 6.92 14.00
CA ARG A 139 14.15 6.60 14.44
C ARG A 139 14.93 5.96 13.29
N GLU A 140 16.03 6.59 12.90
CA GLU A 140 16.96 6.14 11.88
C GLU A 140 18.36 6.06 12.47
N LEU A 141 18.86 4.84 12.60
CA LEU A 141 20.12 4.57 13.30
C LEU A 141 20.11 5.20 14.72
N ASP A 142 20.96 6.20 14.96
CA ASP A 142 21.11 6.90 16.23
C ASP A 142 20.48 8.30 16.21
N SER A 143 19.54 8.54 15.32
CA SER A 143 18.91 9.85 15.15
C SER A 143 17.40 9.72 14.95
N TRP A 144 16.70 10.78 15.37
CA TRP A 144 15.28 10.97 15.08
C TRP A 144 15.12 11.93 13.90
N VAL A 145 14.38 11.54 12.88
CA VAL A 145 14.18 12.32 11.64
C VAL A 145 12.72 12.67 11.50
N PHE A 146 12.40 13.96 11.35
CA PHE A 146 11.05 14.41 11.04
C PHE A 146 10.69 14.01 9.60
N ARG A 147 9.67 13.15 9.46
CA ARG A 147 9.20 12.61 8.16
C ARG A 147 7.97 13.33 7.63
N ASN A 148 7.02 13.60 8.50
CA ASN A 148 5.75 14.23 8.14
C ASN A 148 5.42 15.35 9.12
N VAL A 149 4.78 16.39 8.61
CA VAL A 149 4.26 17.50 9.43
C VAL A 149 2.89 17.92 8.90
N HIS A 150 2.06 18.44 9.80
CA HIS A 150 0.79 19.08 9.50
C HIS A 150 0.67 20.36 10.33
N GLY A 151 0.31 21.48 9.68
CA GLY A 151 0.31 22.80 10.32
C GLY A 151 1.70 23.43 10.48
N TRP A 152 2.80 22.67 10.49
CA TRP A 152 4.18 23.15 10.57
C TRP A 152 4.76 23.51 9.21
N PRO A 153 5.78 24.42 9.16
CA PRO A 153 6.52 24.67 7.94
C PRO A 153 7.20 23.40 7.41
N ALA A 154 7.09 23.17 6.09
CA ALA A 154 7.63 21.96 5.43
C ALA A 154 9.16 21.83 5.58
N GLU A 155 9.90 22.93 5.86
CA GLU A 155 11.35 22.94 6.07
C GLU A 155 11.81 22.13 7.32
N VAL A 156 10.87 21.71 8.17
CA VAL A 156 11.13 20.81 9.30
C VAL A 156 11.33 19.37 8.82
N ILE A 157 10.73 18.99 7.69
CA ILE A 157 10.86 17.65 7.11
C ILE A 157 12.33 17.39 6.75
N GLY A 158 12.84 16.22 7.14
CA GLY A 158 14.22 15.81 6.91
C GLY A 158 15.20 16.32 7.98
N ARG A 159 14.80 17.22 8.89
CA ARG A 159 15.66 17.58 10.01
C ARG A 159 15.85 16.38 10.93
N SER A 160 17.11 16.16 11.31
CA SER A 160 17.50 15.07 12.19
C SER A 160 18.06 15.58 13.52
N PHE A 161 17.80 14.84 14.58
CA PHE A 161 18.29 15.09 15.93
C PHE A 161 18.88 13.81 16.49
N ARG A 162 20.06 13.89 17.09
CA ARG A 162 20.68 12.72 17.74
C ARG A 162 19.85 12.27 18.94
N GLU A 163 19.96 10.99 19.26
CA GLU A 163 19.34 10.47 20.48
C GLU A 163 19.82 11.24 21.70
N GLY A 164 18.88 11.80 22.48
CA GLY A 164 19.17 12.66 23.64
C GLY A 164 19.18 14.17 23.35
N GLU A 165 19.19 14.63 22.12
CA GLU A 165 19.03 16.06 21.80
C GLU A 165 17.60 16.56 21.98
N LEU A 166 16.61 15.66 21.81
CA LEU A 166 15.18 15.91 22.09
C LEU A 166 14.69 14.94 23.15
N SER A 167 13.96 15.45 24.14
CA SER A 167 13.37 14.64 25.21
C SER A 167 12.03 14.01 24.81
N LEU A 168 11.30 14.58 23.85
CA LEU A 168 9.97 14.10 23.43
C LEU A 168 9.94 12.65 22.96
N PRO A 169 10.81 12.20 22.02
CA PRO A 169 10.82 10.80 21.61
C PRO A 169 11.21 9.86 22.75
N ARG A 170 12.10 10.28 23.63
CA ARG A 170 12.52 9.53 24.82
C ARG A 170 11.36 9.39 25.80
N LEU A 171 10.61 10.46 26.06
CA LEU A 171 9.43 10.41 26.93
C LEU A 171 8.41 9.38 26.45
N ALA A 172 8.13 9.32 25.13
CA ALA A 172 7.25 8.33 24.57
C ALA A 172 7.79 6.89 24.70
N ALA A 173 9.11 6.71 24.54
CA ALA A 173 9.76 5.42 24.69
C ALA A 173 9.80 4.94 26.15
N GLU A 174 10.12 5.81 27.11
CA GLU A 174 10.16 5.49 28.54
C GLU A 174 8.78 5.24 29.13
N ALA A 175 7.75 5.99 28.68
CA ALA A 175 6.38 5.80 29.11
C ALA A 175 5.78 4.49 28.57
N ASN A 176 6.38 3.93 27.50
CA ASN A 176 5.88 2.75 26.78
C ASN A 176 4.37 2.83 26.46
N GLY A 177 3.93 4.03 26.11
CA GLY A 177 2.51 4.33 25.86
C GLY A 177 2.30 5.79 25.46
N VAL A 178 1.03 6.17 25.31
CA VAL A 178 0.65 7.54 24.97
C VAL A 178 0.97 8.48 26.11
N VAL A 179 1.72 9.56 25.82
CA VAL A 179 2.04 10.63 26.79
C VAL A 179 1.09 11.79 26.57
N VAL A 180 0.34 12.14 27.61
CA VAL A 180 -0.59 13.28 27.62
C VAL A 180 0.02 14.36 28.51
N ALA A 181 0.26 15.53 27.95
CA ALA A 181 0.86 16.65 28.67
C ALA A 181 0.03 17.93 28.45
N PRO A 182 -0.78 18.31 29.44
CA PRO A 182 -1.60 19.53 29.39
C PRO A 182 -0.77 20.82 29.53
N SER A 183 0.52 20.70 29.74
CA SER A 183 1.48 21.81 29.77
C SER A 183 2.89 21.35 29.41
N PRO A 184 3.79 22.26 28.96
CA PRO A 184 5.18 21.94 28.60
C PRO A 184 6.09 21.58 29.78
N SER A 185 5.57 21.30 30.95
CA SER A 185 6.39 21.05 32.18
C SER A 185 7.18 19.73 32.14
N LEU A 186 6.80 18.80 31.28
CA LEU A 186 7.46 17.48 31.18
C LEU A 186 8.71 17.45 30.30
N VAL A 187 8.97 18.52 29.54
CA VAL A 187 10.13 18.58 28.62
C VAL A 187 11.29 19.37 29.16
N GLY A 188 12.51 19.16 28.60
CA GLY A 188 13.71 19.87 28.96
C GLY A 188 13.68 21.35 28.59
N ASP A 189 14.63 22.13 29.11
CA ASP A 189 14.67 23.60 28.95
C ASP A 189 14.72 24.01 27.47
N ARG A 190 15.50 23.32 26.65
CA ARG A 190 15.65 23.61 25.22
C ARG A 190 14.33 23.41 24.43
N GLU A 191 13.61 22.35 24.75
CA GLU A 191 12.32 22.09 24.11
C GLU A 191 11.25 23.02 24.65
N ARG A 192 11.32 23.39 25.90
CA ARG A 192 10.43 24.39 26.51
C ARG A 192 10.59 25.76 25.85
N GLU A 193 11.83 26.16 25.56
CA GLU A 193 12.12 27.38 24.77
C GLU A 193 11.54 27.27 23.33
N LEU A 194 11.70 26.11 22.70
CA LEU A 194 11.15 25.86 21.36
C LEU A 194 9.62 25.92 21.38
N MET A 195 8.98 25.28 22.36
CA MET A 195 7.53 25.29 22.53
C MET A 195 7.00 26.70 22.82
N ALA A 196 7.68 27.46 23.68
CA ALA A 196 7.34 28.86 23.95
C ALA A 196 7.48 29.75 22.70
N ARG A 197 8.46 29.48 21.82
CA ARG A 197 8.65 30.22 20.57
C ARG A 197 7.54 29.96 19.55
N HIS A 198 6.87 28.84 19.65
CA HIS A 198 5.77 28.43 18.77
C HIS A 198 4.41 28.44 19.47
N ASP A 199 4.33 29.08 20.65
CA ASP A 199 3.11 29.21 21.44
C ASP A 199 2.43 27.86 21.76
N ILE A 200 3.22 26.77 21.98
CA ILE A 200 2.69 25.45 22.29
C ILE A 200 2.35 25.37 23.77
N GLY A 201 1.05 25.27 24.09
CA GLY A 201 0.50 25.18 25.45
C GLY A 201 0.29 23.76 25.94
N ALA A 202 -0.03 22.81 25.07
CA ALA A 202 -0.24 21.41 25.39
C ALA A 202 0.29 20.48 24.27
N PHE A 203 0.60 19.22 24.63
CA PHE A 203 0.98 18.22 23.63
C PHE A 203 0.57 16.80 24.01
N LEU A 204 0.45 15.95 22.99
CA LEU A 204 0.19 14.53 23.11
C LEU A 204 1.18 13.78 22.22
N LEU A 205 1.81 12.72 22.76
CA LEU A 205 2.73 11.87 22.01
C LEU A 205 2.18 10.46 21.88
N VAL A 206 2.17 9.96 20.66
CA VAL A 206 1.71 8.62 20.31
C VAL A 206 2.89 7.82 19.78
N PRO A 207 3.36 6.78 20.50
CA PRO A 207 4.48 5.97 20.04
C PRO A 207 4.06 5.06 18.87
N LEU A 208 4.97 4.87 17.92
CA LEU A 208 4.86 3.90 16.84
C LEU A 208 5.90 2.81 17.08
N TYR A 209 5.44 1.56 17.15
CA TYR A 209 6.31 0.44 17.49
C TYR A 209 6.86 -0.24 16.22
N GLY A 210 7.95 -0.97 16.41
CA GLY A 210 8.52 -1.87 15.44
C GLY A 210 9.42 -2.87 16.15
N ARG A 211 9.14 -4.16 16.03
CA ARG A 211 9.85 -5.25 16.72
C ARG A 211 9.87 -5.09 18.24
N GLY A 212 8.80 -4.55 18.83
CA GLY A 212 8.67 -4.37 20.28
C GLY A 212 9.39 -3.13 20.86
N GLU A 213 10.00 -2.29 20.02
CA GLU A 213 10.64 -1.02 20.42
C GLU A 213 9.92 0.16 19.78
N VAL A 214 10.01 1.34 20.40
CA VAL A 214 9.52 2.58 19.79
C VAL A 214 10.45 2.98 18.65
N ARG A 215 9.91 2.96 17.43
CA ARG A 215 10.59 3.28 16.17
C ARG A 215 10.12 4.58 15.54
N GLY A 216 9.05 5.15 16.07
CA GLY A 216 8.52 6.42 15.66
C GLY A 216 7.70 7.06 16.77
N VAL A 217 7.44 8.33 16.65
CA VAL A 217 6.55 9.08 17.53
C VAL A 217 5.75 10.05 16.69
N MET A 218 4.44 10.05 16.89
CA MET A 218 3.55 11.09 16.40
C MET A 218 3.34 12.09 17.53
N GLY A 219 3.49 13.37 17.26
CA GLY A 219 3.23 14.43 18.20
C GLY A 219 2.08 15.31 17.72
N PHE A 220 1.17 15.63 18.61
CA PHE A 220 0.07 16.56 18.39
C PHE A 220 0.21 17.69 19.39
N CYS A 221 0.05 18.94 18.94
CA CYS A 221 0.31 20.12 19.76
C CYS A 221 -0.84 21.12 19.63
N TRP A 222 -1.13 21.81 20.73
CA TRP A 222 -2.12 22.89 20.81
C TRP A 222 -1.43 24.17 21.26
N ASN A 223 -1.85 25.30 20.72
CA ASN A 223 -1.30 26.60 21.10
C ASN A 223 -1.73 26.99 22.52
N ASP A 224 -2.97 26.73 22.87
CA ASP A 224 -3.49 26.96 24.21
C ASP A 224 -3.38 25.71 25.09
N PRO A 225 -3.32 25.87 26.44
CA PRO A 225 -3.46 24.75 27.35
C PRO A 225 -4.80 24.03 27.14
N GLU A 226 -4.75 22.79 26.72
CA GLU A 226 -5.94 21.98 26.41
C GLU A 226 -6.16 20.94 27.52
N PRO A 227 -7.39 20.79 28.03
CA PRO A 227 -7.74 19.76 29.00
C PRO A 227 -7.76 18.38 28.32
N LEU A 228 -6.58 17.81 28.08
CA LEU A 228 -6.40 16.47 27.53
C LEU A 228 -6.83 15.43 28.56
N ASP A 229 -7.76 14.55 28.19
CA ASP A 229 -8.35 13.54 29.07
C ASP A 229 -8.08 12.10 28.60
N ASP A 230 -8.67 11.13 29.32
CA ASP A 230 -8.53 9.71 28.98
C ASP A 230 -9.04 9.37 27.57
N ALA A 231 -10.00 10.12 27.03
CA ALA A 231 -10.49 9.88 25.66
C ALA A 231 -9.43 10.22 24.60
N HIS A 232 -8.60 11.24 24.83
CA HIS A 232 -7.46 11.55 23.98
C HIS A 232 -6.40 10.45 24.04
N ARG A 233 -6.16 9.90 25.24
CA ARG A 233 -5.26 8.77 25.46
C ARG A 233 -5.75 7.52 24.73
N ASP A 234 -7.03 7.15 24.92
CA ASP A 234 -7.64 5.96 24.31
C ASP A 234 -7.56 6.01 22.78
N LEU A 235 -7.87 7.17 22.17
CA LEU A 235 -7.70 7.36 20.72
C LEU A 235 -6.24 7.22 20.29
N GLY A 236 -5.31 7.79 21.07
CA GLY A 236 -3.87 7.68 20.82
C GLY A 236 -3.35 6.25 20.86
N GLU A 237 -3.81 5.43 21.81
CA GLU A 237 -3.44 4.01 21.90
C GLU A 237 -3.95 3.22 20.69
N LYS A 238 -5.17 3.47 20.26
CA LYS A 238 -5.75 2.84 19.06
C LYS A 238 -5.07 3.30 17.78
N LEU A 239 -4.75 4.58 17.67
CA LEU A 239 -3.98 5.16 16.56
C LEU A 239 -2.58 4.54 16.50
N SER A 240 -1.90 4.42 17.64
CA SER A 240 -0.59 3.76 17.77
C SER A 240 -0.65 2.34 17.22
N LEU A 241 -1.61 1.55 17.70
CA LEU A 241 -1.78 0.15 17.29
C LEU A 241 -2.10 0.02 15.80
N ALA A 242 -3.07 0.78 15.30
CA ALA A 242 -3.51 0.73 13.90
C ALA A 242 -2.38 1.14 12.94
N THR A 243 -1.71 2.26 13.23
CA THR A 243 -0.62 2.77 12.39
C THR A 243 0.59 1.83 12.43
N THR A 244 0.96 1.32 13.62
CA THR A 244 2.03 0.33 13.77
C THR A 244 1.76 -0.92 12.93
N LEU A 245 0.57 -1.51 13.05
CA LEU A 245 0.19 -2.71 12.30
C LEU A 245 0.20 -2.48 10.79
N ALA A 246 -0.33 -1.34 10.34
CA ALA A 246 -0.34 -0.98 8.93
C ALA A 246 1.09 -0.81 8.37
N LEU A 247 1.98 -0.16 9.12
CA LEU A 247 3.40 0.00 8.75
C LEU A 247 4.16 -1.33 8.73
N GLU A 248 3.89 -2.24 9.68
CA GLU A 248 4.50 -3.58 9.67
C GLU A 248 4.03 -4.38 8.46
N ASN A 249 2.74 -4.35 8.15
CA ASN A 249 2.18 -4.98 6.96
C ASN A 249 2.76 -4.40 5.66
N ALA A 250 2.84 -3.07 5.54
CA ALA A 250 3.44 -2.40 4.39
C ALA A 250 4.92 -2.77 4.20
N ARG A 251 5.69 -2.84 5.31
CA ARG A 251 7.10 -3.27 5.28
C ARG A 251 7.26 -4.73 4.88
N ALA A 252 6.44 -5.62 5.43
CA ALA A 252 6.45 -7.04 5.10
C ALA A 252 6.15 -7.25 3.61
N TYR A 253 5.09 -6.63 3.10
CA TYR A 253 4.70 -6.66 1.69
C TYR A 253 5.78 -6.06 0.77
N GLY A 254 6.33 -4.90 1.15
CA GLY A 254 7.42 -4.26 0.40
C GLY A 254 8.72 -5.07 0.40
N HIS A 255 8.99 -5.84 1.46
CA HIS A 255 10.14 -6.75 1.52
C HIS A 255 9.93 -7.95 0.59
N GLU A 256 8.78 -8.59 0.65
CA GLU A 256 8.40 -9.69 -0.23
C GLU A 256 8.47 -9.28 -1.71
N ARG A 257 7.88 -8.12 -2.04
CA ARG A 257 7.92 -7.55 -3.40
C ARG A 257 9.35 -7.25 -3.88
N ARG A 258 10.24 -6.76 -3.01
CA ARG A 258 11.65 -6.52 -3.36
C ARG A 258 12.40 -7.83 -3.61
N ILE A 259 12.16 -8.86 -2.81
CA ILE A 259 12.75 -10.18 -3.03
C ILE A 259 12.24 -10.75 -4.35
N ALA A 260 10.95 -10.72 -4.60
CA ALA A 260 10.35 -11.18 -5.85
C ALA A 260 10.97 -10.44 -7.06
N LYS A 261 11.07 -9.11 -6.99
CA LYS A 261 11.69 -8.29 -8.05
C LYS A 261 13.18 -8.60 -8.25
N ALA A 262 13.94 -8.82 -7.18
CA ALA A 262 15.35 -9.18 -7.27
C ALA A 262 15.54 -10.58 -7.90
N LEU A 263 14.72 -11.54 -7.51
CA LEU A 263 14.69 -12.88 -8.11
C LEU A 263 14.31 -12.80 -9.60
N GLN A 264 13.27 -12.04 -9.93
CA GLN A 264 12.87 -11.81 -11.32
C GLN A 264 13.97 -11.17 -12.15
N SER A 265 14.63 -10.12 -11.64
CA SER A 265 15.73 -9.46 -12.34
C SER A 265 16.90 -10.41 -12.58
N ALA A 266 17.21 -11.28 -11.63
CA ALA A 266 18.22 -12.32 -11.79
C ALA A 266 17.77 -13.40 -12.79
N PHE A 267 16.47 -13.70 -12.81
CA PHE A 267 15.86 -14.69 -13.68
C PHE A 267 15.87 -14.29 -15.16
N PHE A 268 15.58 -13.02 -15.47
CA PHE A 268 15.57 -12.47 -16.82
C PHE A 268 16.88 -11.77 -17.20
N ALA A 269 17.94 -11.92 -16.39
CA ALA A 269 19.23 -11.35 -16.73
C ALA A 269 19.78 -11.99 -18.02
N LEU A 270 19.80 -11.20 -19.08
CA LEU A 270 20.50 -11.53 -20.33
C LEU A 270 21.88 -10.87 -20.34
N PRO A 271 22.85 -11.43 -21.06
CA PRO A 271 24.14 -10.77 -21.28
C PRO A 271 23.89 -9.42 -21.97
N PRO A 272 24.63 -8.36 -21.62
CA PRO A 272 24.42 -7.04 -22.21
C PRO A 272 24.66 -6.99 -23.71
N ARG A 273 25.42 -7.97 -24.25
CA ARG A 273 25.73 -8.09 -25.64
C ARG A 273 26.11 -9.54 -25.97
N VAL A 274 25.68 -10.00 -27.14
CA VAL A 274 26.12 -11.28 -27.77
C VAL A 274 26.63 -10.96 -29.18
N PRO A 275 27.87 -11.37 -29.54
CA PRO A 275 28.41 -11.08 -30.84
C PRO A 275 27.58 -11.64 -31.99
N GLY A 276 27.41 -10.87 -33.06
CA GLY A 276 26.68 -11.28 -34.26
C GLY A 276 25.19 -11.17 -34.22
N VAL A 277 24.61 -10.77 -33.06
CA VAL A 277 23.17 -10.51 -32.92
C VAL A 277 22.88 -9.24 -32.11
N GLU A 278 21.75 -8.60 -32.39
CA GLU A 278 21.07 -7.70 -31.52
C GLU A 278 19.79 -8.37 -30.97
N PHE A 279 19.40 -8.06 -29.76
CA PHE A 279 18.15 -8.60 -29.19
C PHE A 279 17.46 -7.59 -28.34
N ALA A 280 16.14 -7.72 -28.29
CA ALA A 280 15.25 -6.96 -27.40
C ALA A 280 14.22 -7.91 -26.81
N HIS A 281 13.75 -7.62 -25.62
CA HIS A 281 12.79 -8.47 -24.93
C HIS A 281 11.75 -7.66 -24.16
N LEU A 282 10.62 -8.30 -23.89
CA LEU A 282 9.58 -7.81 -23.02
C LEU A 282 9.06 -8.98 -22.18
N TYR A 283 8.80 -8.71 -20.91
CA TYR A 283 8.07 -9.62 -20.04
C TYR A 283 6.95 -8.87 -19.34
N HIS A 284 5.76 -9.44 -19.34
CA HIS A 284 4.57 -8.90 -18.64
C HIS A 284 3.91 -10.02 -17.85
N SER A 285 3.73 -9.83 -16.55
CA SER A 285 3.00 -10.79 -15.70
C SER A 285 1.52 -10.41 -15.60
N ALA A 286 0.63 -11.37 -15.84
CA ALA A 286 -0.81 -11.21 -15.72
C ALA A 286 -1.27 -11.10 -14.25
N THR A 287 -0.50 -11.62 -13.29
CA THR A 287 -0.87 -11.62 -11.88
C THR A 287 -0.49 -10.30 -11.20
N ALA A 288 -1.47 -9.50 -10.82
CA ALA A 288 -1.28 -8.29 -10.02
C ALA A 288 -0.62 -8.64 -8.67
N GLY A 289 0.64 -8.21 -8.49
CA GLY A 289 1.41 -8.42 -7.24
C GLY A 289 2.41 -9.58 -7.26
N ALA A 290 2.25 -10.63 -8.08
CA ALA A 290 3.27 -11.64 -8.33
C ALA A 290 4.01 -11.26 -9.61
N GLN A 291 5.24 -10.74 -9.51
CA GLN A 291 6.04 -10.31 -10.67
C GLN A 291 6.83 -11.46 -11.30
N VAL A 292 6.57 -12.72 -10.96
CA VAL A 292 7.32 -13.88 -11.44
C VAL A 292 6.35 -14.96 -11.87
N GLY A 293 6.29 -15.23 -13.16
CA GLY A 293 5.45 -16.25 -13.79
C GLY A 293 6.20 -17.50 -14.22
N GLY A 294 5.56 -18.26 -15.12
CA GLY A 294 6.11 -19.48 -15.72
C GLY A 294 6.98 -19.25 -16.94
N ASP A 295 6.84 -18.12 -17.60
CA ASP A 295 7.56 -17.76 -18.81
C ASP A 295 9.03 -17.50 -18.56
N PHE A 296 9.88 -17.91 -19.50
CA PHE A 296 11.30 -17.64 -19.48
C PHE A 296 11.86 -17.47 -20.90
N PHE A 297 12.99 -16.78 -21.01
CA PHE A 297 13.78 -16.68 -22.24
C PHE A 297 15.25 -16.59 -21.92
N ASP A 298 16.10 -16.91 -22.91
CA ASP A 298 17.56 -16.81 -22.83
C ASP A 298 18.19 -16.51 -24.19
N VAL A 299 19.32 -15.77 -24.17
CA VAL A 299 20.18 -15.56 -25.31
C VAL A 299 21.63 -15.75 -24.86
N MET A 300 22.37 -16.61 -25.51
CA MET A 300 23.74 -16.98 -25.09
C MET A 300 24.68 -17.20 -26.24
N GLU A 301 25.95 -16.86 -26.09
CA GLU A 301 27.01 -17.34 -26.98
C GLU A 301 27.37 -18.77 -26.58
N VAL A 302 27.03 -19.74 -27.41
CA VAL A 302 27.32 -21.16 -27.19
C VAL A 302 28.77 -21.49 -27.54
N SER A 303 29.26 -20.90 -28.59
CA SER A 303 30.66 -20.92 -29.02
C SER A 303 30.92 -19.72 -29.96
N PRO A 304 32.18 -19.35 -30.25
CA PRO A 304 32.45 -18.22 -31.13
C PRO A 304 31.66 -18.31 -32.45
N GLY A 305 30.87 -17.27 -32.74
CA GLY A 305 30.01 -17.19 -33.91
C GLY A 305 28.72 -18.04 -33.85
N ARG A 306 28.42 -18.72 -32.74
CA ARG A 306 27.17 -19.50 -32.57
C ARG A 306 26.35 -19.02 -31.39
N VAL A 307 25.15 -18.57 -31.67
CA VAL A 307 24.24 -17.98 -30.68
C VAL A 307 23.05 -18.92 -30.42
N GLY A 308 22.92 -19.34 -29.17
CA GLY A 308 21.73 -20.03 -28.67
C GLY A 308 20.65 -19.03 -28.24
N MET A 309 19.40 -19.34 -28.57
CA MET A 309 18.25 -18.62 -28.10
C MET A 309 17.16 -19.58 -27.60
N ALA A 310 16.56 -19.28 -26.46
CA ALA A 310 15.56 -20.11 -25.84
C ALA A 310 14.38 -19.26 -25.39
N ILE A 311 13.20 -19.84 -25.45
CA ILE A 311 11.98 -19.32 -24.80
C ILE A 311 11.11 -20.50 -24.40
N GLY A 312 10.32 -20.35 -23.36
CA GLY A 312 9.41 -21.39 -22.90
C GLY A 312 8.46 -20.87 -21.84
N ASP A 313 7.45 -21.70 -21.55
CA ASP A 313 6.48 -21.52 -20.49
C ASP A 313 6.30 -22.82 -19.71
N VAL A 314 6.20 -22.75 -18.38
CA VAL A 314 5.95 -23.89 -17.50
C VAL A 314 4.55 -23.86 -16.94
N SER A 315 3.92 -25.03 -16.90
CA SER A 315 2.55 -25.18 -16.41
C SER A 315 2.37 -24.81 -14.93
N GLY A 316 1.41 -23.93 -14.63
CA GLY A 316 0.98 -23.58 -13.27
C GLY A 316 1.17 -22.11 -12.94
N HIS A 317 1.08 -21.74 -11.66
CA HIS A 317 1.23 -20.36 -11.16
C HIS A 317 1.86 -20.31 -9.77
N GLY A 318 2.50 -19.18 -9.43
CA GLY A 318 3.09 -18.92 -8.12
C GLY A 318 4.59 -19.22 -8.03
N VAL A 319 5.17 -19.03 -6.84
CA VAL A 319 6.64 -19.07 -6.62
C VAL A 319 7.28 -20.40 -6.99
N GLY A 320 6.57 -21.53 -6.83
CA GLY A 320 7.06 -22.86 -7.23
C GLY A 320 7.27 -22.98 -8.73
N VAL A 321 6.41 -22.34 -9.54
CA VAL A 321 6.45 -22.35 -11.00
C VAL A 321 7.68 -21.61 -11.51
N SER A 322 7.99 -20.46 -10.94
CA SER A 322 9.18 -19.70 -11.33
C SER A 322 10.48 -20.46 -11.02
N THR A 323 10.53 -21.22 -9.92
CA THR A 323 11.68 -22.07 -9.63
C THR A 323 11.80 -23.22 -10.64
N PHE A 324 10.68 -23.75 -11.10
CA PHE A 324 10.65 -24.76 -12.14
C PHE A 324 11.07 -24.19 -13.50
N ALA A 325 10.59 -22.99 -13.87
CA ALA A 325 11.04 -22.30 -15.08
C ALA A 325 12.54 -22.02 -15.06
N MET A 326 13.10 -21.64 -13.89
CA MET A 326 14.56 -21.50 -13.74
C MET A 326 15.31 -22.81 -13.96
N LEU A 327 14.79 -23.94 -13.46
CA LEU A 327 15.38 -25.25 -13.72
C LEU A 327 15.41 -25.56 -15.22
N VAL A 328 14.28 -25.37 -15.92
CA VAL A 328 14.17 -25.64 -17.36
C VAL A 328 15.16 -24.76 -18.15
N ARG A 329 15.09 -23.42 -17.93
CA ARG A 329 16.02 -22.47 -18.59
C ARG A 329 17.46 -22.81 -18.33
N SER A 330 17.87 -23.05 -17.07
CA SER A 330 19.26 -23.37 -16.73
C SER A 330 19.71 -24.69 -17.33
N SER A 331 18.82 -25.69 -17.39
CA SER A 331 19.11 -26.97 -18.05
C SER A 331 19.37 -26.78 -19.55
N MET A 332 18.50 -26.00 -20.22
CA MET A 332 18.71 -25.67 -21.65
C MET A 332 20.05 -24.95 -21.88
N HIS A 333 20.35 -23.97 -21.05
CA HIS A 333 21.59 -23.21 -21.10
C HIS A 333 22.84 -24.12 -20.99
N VAL A 334 22.88 -24.95 -19.96
CA VAL A 334 24.01 -25.87 -19.71
C VAL A 334 24.14 -26.94 -20.80
N ASN A 335 23.00 -27.50 -21.22
CA ASN A 335 22.99 -28.51 -22.30
C ASN A 335 23.40 -27.92 -23.63
N ALA A 336 23.09 -26.66 -23.93
CA ALA A 336 23.53 -25.95 -25.13
C ALA A 336 25.07 -25.79 -25.19
N LEU A 337 25.70 -25.49 -24.04
CA LEU A 337 27.15 -25.38 -23.93
C LEU A 337 27.88 -26.73 -24.13
N GLN A 338 27.24 -27.85 -23.74
CA GLN A 338 27.83 -29.18 -23.81
C GLN A 338 27.65 -29.84 -25.20
N ALA A 339 26.48 -29.74 -25.79
CA ALA A 339 26.12 -30.38 -27.05
C ALA A 339 25.20 -29.46 -27.87
N PRO A 340 25.75 -28.51 -28.63
CA PRO A 340 24.98 -27.47 -29.31
C PRO A 340 24.24 -28.00 -30.53
N SER A 341 23.16 -28.76 -30.31
CA SER A 341 22.20 -29.24 -31.31
C SER A 341 20.80 -29.13 -30.69
N PRO A 342 19.82 -28.44 -31.32
CA PRO A 342 18.56 -28.14 -30.73
C PRO A 342 17.81 -29.36 -30.16
N HIS A 343 17.70 -30.46 -30.93
CA HIS A 343 17.05 -31.67 -30.45
C HIS A 343 17.73 -32.28 -29.22
N ARG A 344 19.11 -32.22 -29.17
CA ARG A 344 19.84 -32.76 -28.00
C ARG A 344 19.63 -31.89 -26.75
N VAL A 345 19.59 -30.56 -26.93
CA VAL A 345 19.30 -29.64 -25.81
C VAL A 345 17.94 -29.95 -25.23
N LEU A 346 16.90 -30.07 -26.07
CA LEU A 346 15.55 -30.36 -25.59
C LEU A 346 15.41 -31.78 -25.00
N SER A 347 16.04 -32.82 -25.63
CA SER A 347 16.02 -34.17 -25.10
C SER A 347 16.70 -34.27 -23.73
N ALA A 348 17.87 -33.68 -23.55
CA ALA A 348 18.57 -33.68 -22.25
C ALA A 348 17.84 -32.85 -21.21
N THR A 349 17.16 -31.76 -21.61
CA THR A 349 16.32 -30.96 -20.72
C THR A 349 15.07 -31.74 -20.32
N ASN A 350 14.45 -32.47 -21.24
CA ASN A 350 13.32 -33.36 -20.93
C ASN A 350 13.66 -34.39 -19.85
N ASP A 351 14.85 -35.00 -19.94
CA ASP A 351 15.32 -35.93 -18.90
C ASP A 351 15.48 -35.29 -17.52
N VAL A 352 15.95 -34.04 -17.47
CA VAL A 352 16.05 -33.28 -16.21
C VAL A 352 14.67 -32.97 -15.66
N VAL A 353 13.75 -32.53 -16.51
CA VAL A 353 12.37 -32.18 -16.11
C VAL A 353 11.64 -33.39 -15.57
N LEU A 354 11.71 -34.55 -16.24
CA LEU A 354 11.08 -35.80 -15.80
C LEU A 354 11.59 -36.29 -14.43
N ARG A 355 12.85 -36.00 -14.09
CA ARG A 355 13.45 -36.38 -12.79
C ARG A 355 13.29 -35.31 -11.73
N SER A 356 12.73 -34.15 -12.07
CA SER A 356 12.55 -33.06 -11.11
C SER A 356 11.48 -33.36 -10.09
N ILE A 357 11.58 -32.73 -8.91
CA ILE A 357 10.58 -32.83 -7.84
C ILE A 357 9.33 -32.00 -8.09
N PHE A 358 9.34 -31.17 -9.13
CA PHE A 358 8.23 -30.22 -9.41
C PHE A 358 7.02 -30.88 -10.06
N GLY A 359 7.21 -32.01 -10.78
CA GLY A 359 6.10 -32.79 -11.35
C GLY A 359 5.28 -32.05 -12.43
N GLY A 360 5.87 -31.04 -13.06
CA GLY A 360 5.23 -30.21 -14.09
C GLY A 360 5.69 -30.56 -15.51
N TYR A 361 5.09 -29.88 -16.49
CA TYR A 361 5.53 -29.91 -17.88
C TYR A 361 5.82 -28.47 -18.36
N ALA A 362 6.59 -28.35 -19.44
CA ALA A 362 6.92 -27.07 -20.01
C ALA A 362 6.86 -27.11 -21.55
N SER A 363 6.35 -26.04 -22.14
CA SER A 363 6.59 -25.76 -23.54
C SER A 363 7.95 -25.07 -23.69
N ALA A 364 8.73 -25.38 -24.70
CA ALA A 364 10.01 -24.75 -24.93
C ALA A 364 10.41 -24.74 -26.40
N PHE A 365 11.09 -23.67 -26.82
CA PHE A 365 11.77 -23.54 -28.09
C PHE A 365 13.24 -23.32 -27.84
N PHE A 366 14.09 -23.97 -28.67
CA PHE A 366 15.52 -23.70 -28.70
C PHE A 366 16.01 -23.55 -30.16
N GLY A 367 16.67 -22.43 -30.43
CA GLY A 367 17.30 -22.12 -31.70
C GLY A 367 18.83 -21.96 -31.55
N LEU A 368 19.58 -22.39 -32.55
CA LEU A 368 21.02 -22.23 -32.65
C LEU A 368 21.35 -21.56 -33.98
N LEU A 369 21.76 -20.30 -33.94
CA LEU A 369 22.12 -19.49 -35.09
C LEU A 369 23.65 -19.51 -35.28
N ASP A 370 24.12 -19.88 -36.48
CA ASP A 370 25.46 -19.59 -36.94
C ASP A 370 25.47 -18.17 -37.55
N THR A 371 26.17 -17.24 -36.88
CA THR A 371 26.18 -15.84 -37.30
C THR A 371 26.96 -15.57 -38.56
N SER A 372 27.88 -16.49 -38.93
CA SER A 372 28.73 -16.35 -40.10
C SER A 372 27.98 -16.55 -41.42
N ASP A 373 27.17 -17.61 -41.51
CA ASP A 373 26.39 -17.94 -42.70
C ASP A 373 24.89 -17.71 -42.57
N GLY A 374 24.39 -17.48 -41.35
CA GLY A 374 22.98 -17.25 -41.06
C GLY A 374 22.14 -18.50 -40.95
N SER A 375 22.76 -19.67 -40.91
CA SER A 375 22.01 -20.92 -40.68
C SER A 375 21.46 -20.99 -39.28
N LEU A 376 20.13 -21.10 -39.15
CA LEU A 376 19.41 -21.32 -37.89
C LEU A 376 18.92 -22.76 -37.89
N ALA A 377 19.46 -23.57 -36.99
CA ALA A 377 18.86 -24.85 -36.61
C ALA A 377 17.93 -24.60 -35.40
N TYR A 378 16.76 -25.24 -35.38
CA TYR A 378 15.81 -25.04 -34.26
C TYR A 378 14.97 -26.29 -33.99
N CYS A 379 14.45 -26.37 -32.77
CA CYS A 379 13.53 -27.42 -32.33
C CYS A 379 12.51 -26.81 -31.33
N SER A 380 11.27 -27.35 -31.37
CA SER A 380 10.19 -26.92 -30.46
C SER A 380 9.65 -28.10 -29.67
N ALA A 381 9.47 -27.95 -28.38
CA ALA A 381 8.75 -28.88 -27.50
C ALA A 381 7.38 -28.27 -27.13
N GLY A 382 6.46 -28.28 -28.08
CA GLY A 382 5.09 -27.80 -27.89
C GLY A 382 4.96 -26.29 -27.68
N HIS A 383 5.98 -25.51 -28.04
CA HIS A 383 5.96 -24.05 -27.88
C HIS A 383 5.38 -23.37 -29.14
N PRO A 384 4.75 -22.17 -28.98
CA PRO A 384 4.28 -21.40 -30.13
C PRO A 384 5.30 -21.19 -31.22
N GLU A 385 4.85 -21.21 -32.47
CA GLU A 385 5.70 -21.07 -33.64
C GLU A 385 6.33 -19.66 -33.72
N PRO A 386 7.68 -19.54 -33.77
CA PRO A 386 8.32 -18.24 -33.94
C PRO A 386 7.99 -17.56 -35.26
N VAL A 387 8.03 -16.23 -35.26
CA VAL A 387 7.85 -15.43 -36.48
C VAL A 387 9.21 -15.04 -37.05
N LEU A 388 9.45 -15.41 -38.27
CA LEU A 388 10.56 -14.88 -39.06
C LEU A 388 10.15 -13.62 -39.81
N VAL A 389 10.84 -12.52 -39.52
CA VAL A 389 10.63 -11.20 -40.12
C VAL A 389 11.83 -10.87 -41.01
N SER A 390 11.55 -10.62 -42.27
CA SER A 390 12.55 -10.28 -43.29
C SER A 390 12.10 -9.06 -44.07
N GLU A 391 13.04 -8.19 -44.46
CA GLU A 391 12.73 -7.05 -45.33
C GLU A 391 12.29 -7.49 -46.73
N ARG A 392 12.60 -8.72 -47.13
CA ARG A 392 12.35 -9.23 -48.48
C ARG A 392 11.08 -10.04 -48.63
N ALA A 393 10.43 -10.39 -47.51
CA ALA A 393 9.26 -11.24 -47.49
C ALA A 393 8.33 -10.87 -46.33
N ARG A 394 7.06 -11.20 -46.48
CA ARG A 394 6.10 -11.04 -45.37
C ARG A 394 6.48 -11.90 -44.17
N PRO A 395 6.19 -11.45 -42.95
CA PRO A 395 6.41 -12.26 -41.75
C PRO A 395 5.72 -13.62 -41.88
N ARG A 396 6.43 -14.69 -41.46
CA ARG A 396 5.92 -16.06 -41.51
C ARG A 396 6.26 -16.83 -40.25
N LEU A 397 5.45 -17.81 -39.92
CA LEU A 397 5.69 -18.74 -38.82
C LEU A 397 6.70 -19.81 -39.20
N LEU A 398 7.54 -20.23 -38.27
CA LEU A 398 8.45 -21.37 -38.39
C LEU A 398 7.84 -22.59 -37.71
N THR A 399 7.35 -23.53 -38.49
CA THR A 399 6.63 -24.71 -38.02
C THR A 399 7.54 -25.74 -37.37
N ALA A 400 7.22 -26.17 -36.15
CA ALA A 400 7.81 -27.30 -35.44
C ALA A 400 6.82 -27.75 -34.33
N HIS A 401 6.50 -29.04 -34.30
CA HIS A 401 5.42 -29.55 -33.44
C HIS A 401 5.84 -30.86 -32.76
N GLU A 402 6.63 -30.80 -31.74
CA GLU A 402 6.96 -31.95 -30.92
C GLU A 402 6.31 -31.84 -29.53
N LEU A 403 6.34 -32.93 -28.75
CA LEU A 403 5.69 -33.01 -27.45
C LEU A 403 6.41 -32.11 -26.42
N VAL A 404 5.64 -31.46 -25.54
CA VAL A 404 6.15 -30.64 -24.44
C VAL A 404 7.11 -31.43 -23.53
N LEU A 405 8.00 -30.74 -22.85
CA LEU A 405 8.96 -31.31 -21.90
C LEU A 405 8.24 -31.84 -20.65
N GLY A 406 8.72 -32.95 -20.09
CA GLY A 406 8.25 -33.47 -18.81
C GLY A 406 7.04 -34.40 -18.86
N VAL A 407 6.50 -34.72 -20.04
CA VAL A 407 5.34 -35.60 -20.19
C VAL A 407 5.73 -37.06 -20.44
N GLN A 408 6.72 -37.29 -21.28
CA GLN A 408 7.10 -38.65 -21.67
C GLN A 408 8.63 -38.75 -21.81
N PRO A 409 9.24 -39.86 -21.39
CA PRO A 409 10.65 -40.15 -21.70
C PRO A 409 10.83 -40.47 -23.19
N ASP A 410 12.06 -40.38 -23.67
CA ASP A 410 12.49 -40.78 -25.00
C ASP A 410 11.69 -40.13 -26.15
N VAL A 411 11.30 -38.88 -25.97
CA VAL A 411 10.63 -38.10 -27.02
C VAL A 411 11.61 -37.88 -28.16
N ALA A 412 11.17 -38.17 -29.38
CA ALA A 412 11.99 -37.93 -30.60
C ALA A 412 11.82 -36.47 -31.04
N TYR A 413 12.63 -35.57 -30.47
CA TYR A 413 12.75 -34.19 -30.95
C TYR A 413 13.53 -34.13 -32.27
N ALA A 414 13.11 -33.27 -33.21
CA ALA A 414 13.71 -33.14 -34.52
C ALA A 414 14.28 -31.75 -34.77
N ASP A 415 15.47 -31.67 -35.36
CA ASP A 415 16.03 -30.40 -35.81
C ASP A 415 15.37 -29.95 -37.12
N HIS A 416 14.91 -28.71 -37.15
CA HIS A 416 14.49 -27.99 -38.33
C HIS A 416 15.56 -26.95 -38.68
N ALA A 417 15.54 -26.47 -39.93
CA ALA A 417 16.51 -25.49 -40.37
C ALA A 417 15.91 -24.42 -41.27
N VAL A 418 16.41 -23.20 -41.11
CA VAL A 418 16.08 -22.05 -41.97
C VAL A 418 17.30 -21.14 -42.08
N SER A 419 17.42 -20.36 -43.15
CA SER A 419 18.46 -19.34 -43.28
C SER A 419 17.87 -17.98 -42.91
N LEU A 420 18.61 -17.22 -42.11
CA LEU A 420 18.39 -15.82 -41.78
C LEU A 420 19.36 -14.96 -42.58
N ASP A 421 18.84 -14.06 -43.40
CA ASP A 421 19.67 -13.04 -44.03
C ASP A 421 20.16 -12.03 -42.98
N ALA A 422 21.08 -11.13 -43.33
CA ALA A 422 21.47 -10.02 -42.50
C ALA A 422 20.24 -9.14 -42.24
N ASP A 423 20.10 -8.64 -41.00
CA ASP A 423 18.99 -7.86 -40.51
C ASP A 423 17.63 -8.59 -40.39
N ASP A 424 17.55 -9.86 -40.78
CA ASP A 424 16.38 -10.67 -40.45
C ASP A 424 16.24 -10.81 -38.93
N THR A 425 14.99 -10.76 -38.48
CA THR A 425 14.64 -10.86 -37.08
C THR A 425 13.78 -12.10 -36.79
N LEU A 426 14.17 -12.88 -35.81
CA LEU A 426 13.36 -13.94 -35.25
C LEU A 426 12.60 -13.40 -34.02
N LEU A 427 11.26 -13.41 -34.05
CA LEU A 427 10.41 -13.06 -32.93
C LEU A 427 9.90 -14.33 -32.28
N LEU A 428 10.31 -14.54 -31.03
CA LEU A 428 9.86 -15.61 -30.13
C LEU A 428 8.86 -15.04 -29.15
N TYR A 429 7.83 -15.81 -28.79
CA TYR A 429 6.77 -15.34 -27.88
C TYR A 429 6.07 -16.52 -27.20
N THR A 430 5.54 -16.31 -26.01
CA THR A 430 4.74 -17.29 -25.26
C THR A 430 3.25 -17.21 -25.63
N ASP A 431 2.50 -18.24 -25.31
CA ASP A 431 1.11 -18.40 -25.75
C ASP A 431 0.18 -17.33 -25.18
N GLY A 432 0.48 -16.74 -24.00
CA GLY A 432 -0.28 -15.62 -23.45
C GLY A 432 -0.46 -14.44 -24.41
N LEU A 433 0.45 -14.25 -25.37
CA LEU A 433 0.33 -13.23 -26.40
C LEU A 433 -0.78 -13.55 -27.42
N VAL A 434 -0.80 -14.78 -27.96
CA VAL A 434 -1.77 -15.18 -28.99
C VAL A 434 -3.08 -15.66 -28.40
N GLU A 435 -3.09 -16.08 -27.16
CA GLU A 435 -4.27 -16.47 -26.40
C GLU A 435 -5.00 -15.29 -25.74
N ALA A 436 -4.44 -14.08 -25.79
CA ALA A 436 -5.10 -12.85 -25.35
C ALA A 436 -6.51 -12.75 -25.94
N CYS A 437 -7.54 -12.62 -25.08
CA CYS A 437 -8.96 -12.68 -25.48
C CYS A 437 -9.65 -11.33 -25.34
N ASP A 438 -10.46 -10.97 -26.32
CA ASP A 438 -11.36 -9.83 -26.20
C ASP A 438 -12.60 -10.14 -25.31
N SER A 439 -13.41 -9.13 -25.03
CA SER A 439 -14.65 -9.26 -24.24
C SER A 439 -15.68 -10.24 -24.83
N LYS A 440 -15.49 -10.71 -26.07
CA LYS A 440 -16.34 -11.69 -26.74
C LYS A 440 -15.71 -13.10 -26.77
N GLY A 441 -14.56 -13.30 -26.12
CA GLY A 441 -13.84 -14.57 -26.08
C GLY A 441 -13.11 -14.90 -27.38
N ARG A 442 -12.88 -13.95 -28.30
CA ARG A 442 -12.08 -14.16 -29.50
C ARG A 442 -10.61 -13.99 -29.14
N ARG A 443 -9.76 -14.93 -29.53
CA ARG A 443 -8.32 -14.86 -29.33
C ARG A 443 -7.66 -13.87 -30.30
N PHE A 444 -6.55 -13.29 -29.90
CA PHE A 444 -5.68 -12.47 -30.75
C PHE A 444 -5.22 -13.31 -31.97
N GLY A 445 -4.62 -14.43 -31.68
CA GLY A 445 -4.30 -15.46 -32.67
C GLY A 445 -3.16 -15.12 -33.63
N PRO A 446 -2.69 -16.13 -34.41
CA PRO A 446 -1.52 -15.97 -35.25
C PRO A 446 -1.71 -14.97 -36.42
N GLU A 447 -2.91 -14.82 -36.93
CA GLU A 447 -3.17 -13.89 -38.04
C GLU A 447 -2.99 -12.42 -37.61
N ARG A 448 -3.50 -12.04 -36.41
CA ARG A 448 -3.31 -10.68 -35.88
C ARG A 448 -1.88 -10.46 -35.44
N LEU A 449 -1.23 -11.51 -34.90
CA LEU A 449 0.18 -11.44 -34.57
C LEU A 449 1.01 -11.12 -35.82
N LEU A 450 0.85 -11.85 -36.91
CA LEU A 450 1.58 -11.58 -38.15
C LEU A 450 1.35 -10.16 -38.68
N ALA A 451 0.10 -9.69 -38.64
CA ALA A 451 -0.24 -8.32 -39.02
C ALA A 451 0.37 -7.24 -38.07
N SER A 452 0.45 -7.53 -36.79
CA SER A 452 1.11 -6.67 -35.80
C SER A 452 2.61 -6.60 -36.06
N VAL A 453 3.24 -7.74 -36.25
CA VAL A 453 4.68 -7.85 -36.54
C VAL A 453 5.04 -7.16 -37.87
N GLU A 454 4.21 -7.29 -38.93
CA GLU A 454 4.39 -6.61 -40.20
C GLU A 454 4.44 -5.07 -40.02
N ARG A 455 3.52 -4.54 -39.22
CA ARG A 455 3.52 -3.09 -38.87
C ARG A 455 4.73 -2.66 -38.03
N SER A 456 5.18 -3.54 -37.15
CA SER A 456 6.30 -3.26 -36.24
C SER A 456 7.66 -3.46 -36.88
N ALA A 457 7.75 -4.04 -38.08
CA ALA A 457 9.01 -4.32 -38.79
C ALA A 457 9.80 -3.03 -39.12
N GLU A 458 9.12 -1.89 -39.28
CA GLU A 458 9.75 -0.59 -39.56
C GLU A 458 10.30 0.10 -38.29
N LEU A 459 9.97 -0.41 -37.09
CA LEU A 459 10.46 0.12 -35.83
C LEU A 459 11.89 -0.35 -35.52
N SER A 460 12.53 0.34 -34.56
CA SER A 460 13.76 -0.17 -33.97
C SER A 460 13.51 -1.51 -33.26
N LEU A 461 14.54 -2.35 -33.16
CA LEU A 461 14.41 -3.66 -32.54
C LEU A 461 13.91 -3.58 -31.10
N GLU A 462 14.36 -2.55 -30.35
CA GLU A 462 13.96 -2.33 -28.94
C GLU A 462 12.47 -2.04 -28.79
N ARG A 463 11.84 -1.43 -29.80
CA ARG A 463 10.40 -1.07 -29.77
C ARG A 463 9.49 -2.18 -30.32
N MET A 464 10.03 -3.12 -31.06
CA MET A 464 9.22 -4.17 -31.69
C MET A 464 8.45 -5.04 -30.65
N PRO A 465 9.08 -5.58 -29.56
CA PRO A 465 8.37 -6.37 -28.58
C PRO A 465 7.24 -5.57 -27.90
N GLU A 466 7.49 -4.31 -27.53
CA GLU A 466 6.50 -3.43 -26.89
C GLU A 466 5.33 -3.14 -27.83
N SER A 467 5.58 -2.84 -29.11
CA SER A 467 4.54 -2.58 -30.11
C SER A 467 3.63 -3.79 -30.30
N VAL A 468 4.21 -4.99 -30.43
CA VAL A 468 3.45 -6.23 -30.59
C VAL A 468 2.63 -6.56 -29.34
N PHE A 469 3.21 -6.37 -28.17
CA PHE A 469 2.54 -6.54 -26.90
C PHE A 469 1.34 -5.58 -26.75
N LEU A 470 1.52 -4.29 -27.03
CA LEU A 470 0.47 -3.28 -26.93
C LEU A 470 -0.72 -3.56 -27.85
N ASP A 471 -0.49 -4.12 -29.02
CA ASP A 471 -1.57 -4.53 -29.93
C ASP A 471 -2.41 -5.66 -29.33
N ALA A 472 -1.80 -6.68 -28.73
CA ALA A 472 -2.51 -7.78 -28.06
C ALA A 472 -3.19 -7.31 -26.77
N PHE A 473 -2.52 -6.50 -25.97
CA PHE A 473 -3.04 -5.93 -24.72
C PHE A 473 -4.25 -5.03 -24.99
N SER A 474 -4.17 -4.18 -26.01
CA SER A 474 -5.30 -3.32 -26.42
C SER A 474 -6.48 -4.14 -26.97
N PHE A 475 -6.19 -5.21 -27.71
CA PHE A 475 -7.21 -6.13 -28.23
C PHE A 475 -7.96 -6.83 -27.07
N ALA A 476 -7.25 -7.19 -26.01
CA ALA A 476 -7.81 -7.82 -24.81
C ALA A 476 -8.56 -6.84 -23.89
N GLY A 477 -8.55 -5.53 -24.19
CA GLY A 477 -9.20 -4.52 -23.36
C GLY A 477 -8.40 -4.06 -22.14
N GLY A 478 -7.09 -4.29 -22.14
CA GLY A 478 -6.17 -3.85 -21.09
C GLY A 478 -5.95 -4.84 -19.95
N GLU A 479 -6.41 -6.09 -20.08
CA GLU A 479 -6.16 -7.19 -19.14
C GLU A 479 -5.77 -8.45 -19.90
N LEU A 480 -4.78 -9.19 -19.39
CA LEU A 480 -4.35 -10.47 -19.91
C LEU A 480 -4.59 -11.56 -18.87
N ALA A 481 -4.95 -12.75 -19.33
CA ALA A 481 -5.22 -13.90 -18.48
C ALA A 481 -3.94 -14.69 -18.13
N ASP A 482 -2.87 -14.52 -18.92
CA ASP A 482 -1.62 -15.25 -18.77
C ASP A 482 -0.41 -14.33 -18.94
N ASP A 483 0.74 -14.78 -18.47
CA ASP A 483 2.01 -14.10 -18.62
C ASP A 483 2.39 -13.99 -20.11
N VAL A 484 3.14 -12.98 -20.47
CA VAL A 484 3.64 -12.78 -21.84
C VAL A 484 5.12 -12.51 -21.81
N ALA A 485 5.87 -13.36 -22.49
CA ALA A 485 7.26 -13.12 -22.83
C ALA A 485 7.42 -12.95 -24.33
N ILE A 486 8.21 -11.96 -24.75
CA ILE A 486 8.57 -11.72 -26.15
C ILE A 486 10.07 -11.52 -26.21
N LEU A 487 10.73 -12.23 -27.13
CA LEU A 487 12.16 -12.08 -27.42
C LEU A 487 12.33 -11.89 -28.92
N ALA A 488 12.88 -10.75 -29.32
CA ALA A 488 13.25 -10.45 -30.69
C ALA A 488 14.77 -10.55 -30.85
N VAL A 489 15.26 -11.38 -31.78
CA VAL A 489 16.69 -11.57 -32.05
C VAL A 489 16.94 -11.26 -33.52
N ARG A 490 17.79 -10.27 -33.80
CA ARG A 490 18.18 -9.83 -35.15
C ARG A 490 19.63 -10.24 -35.47
N ARG A 491 19.84 -10.90 -36.60
CA ARG A 491 21.18 -11.21 -37.08
C ARG A 491 21.88 -9.94 -37.57
N ARG A 492 23.15 -9.75 -37.16
CA ARG A 492 24.03 -8.69 -37.67
C ARG A 492 25.20 -9.24 -38.41
N CYS A 493 25.66 -8.58 -39.50
CA CYS A 493 26.91 -8.91 -40.12
C CYS A 493 28.11 -8.43 -39.30
N GLU A 494 29.21 -9.19 -39.31
CA GLU A 494 30.48 -8.72 -38.76
C GLU A 494 30.93 -7.46 -39.50
N GLY A 495 30.93 -6.33 -38.83
CA GLY A 495 31.38 -5.04 -39.37
C GLY A 495 30.46 -3.84 -39.09
N ASP A 496 29.20 -4.06 -38.77
CA ASP A 496 28.29 -2.98 -38.43
C ASP A 496 28.45 -2.52 -36.96
N ALA A 497 28.98 -1.31 -36.81
CA ALA A 497 29.04 -0.67 -35.50
C ALA A 497 27.61 -0.39 -34.95
N PRO A 498 27.34 -0.62 -33.66
CA PRO A 498 26.02 -0.35 -33.08
C PRO A 498 25.67 1.13 -33.24
N ARG A 499 24.51 1.44 -33.81
CA ARG A 499 23.91 2.77 -33.75
C ARG A 499 23.53 3.02 -32.29
N GLN A 500 24.44 3.62 -31.52
CA GLN A 500 24.13 4.18 -30.20
C GLN A 500 23.32 5.47 -30.39
N GLU A 501 22.02 5.43 -30.35
CA GLU A 501 21.24 6.59 -29.92
C GLU A 501 21.32 6.65 -28.39
N ARG A 502 22.15 7.59 -27.92
CA ARG A 502 22.13 8.00 -26.50
C ARG A 502 20.76 8.65 -26.22
N LEU A 503 19.88 7.91 -25.58
CA LEU A 503 18.78 8.53 -24.84
C LEU A 503 19.39 9.16 -23.58
N ALA A 504 19.51 10.48 -23.61
CA ALA A 504 19.73 11.31 -22.42
C ALA A 504 18.49 11.11 -21.52
N ILE A 505 18.69 10.48 -20.39
CA ILE A 505 17.71 10.51 -19.29
C ILE A 505 17.88 11.89 -18.66
N ASP A 506 17.05 12.84 -19.06
CA ASP A 506 16.84 14.05 -18.27
C ASP A 506 15.97 13.66 -17.06
N ALA A 507 16.63 13.71 -15.89
CA ALA A 507 15.97 13.71 -14.60
C ALA A 507 15.23 15.06 -14.45
N ALA A 508 13.92 15.00 -14.20
CA ALA A 508 13.15 16.04 -13.54
C ALA A 508 12.17 15.38 -12.55
#